data_eb72bb4e09b8150eb334f6667092693f
#
_entry.id   eb72bb4e09b8150eb334f6667092693f
#
_cell.length_a   1.000
_cell.length_b   1.000
_cell.length_c   1.000
_cell.angle_alpha   90.00
_cell.angle_beta   90.00
_cell.angle_gamma   90.00
#
_symmetry.space_group_name_H-M   'P 1'
#
loop_
_entity.id
_entity.type
_entity.pdbx_description
1 polymer ?
#
loop_
_entity_poly.entity_id
_entity_poly.type
_entity_poly.pdbx_seq_one_letter_code
_entity_poly.pdbx_strand_id
1 'polypeptide(L)' 'SSDWSNIPVGATVYGYASNPYGHVGIYIGNGQVIHNLSGTVKVQSLESWVEDFKGFAWGWENGKVLM' A
#
# COMPACT_ATOMS: atom_id res chain seq x y z
N SER A 1 -1.08 6.47 9.36
CA SER A 1 -0.82 7.86 9.01
C SER A 1 -1.28 8.14 7.58
N SER A 2 -1.58 9.38 7.31
CA SER A 2 -1.92 9.82 5.96
C SER A 2 -0.87 10.77 5.39
N ASP A 3 0.28 10.87 6.02
CA ASP A 3 1.38 11.68 5.53
C ASP A 3 2.25 10.86 4.60
N TRP A 4 1.95 10.94 3.31
CA TRP A 4 2.65 10.16 2.29
C TRP A 4 4.07 10.63 2.01
N SER A 5 4.44 11.80 2.49
CA SER A 5 5.78 12.33 2.24
C SER A 5 6.84 11.71 3.14
N ASN A 6 6.43 11.02 4.17
CA ASN A 6 7.33 10.48 5.19
C ASN A 6 7.13 8.98 5.43
N ILE A 7 6.67 8.29 4.44
CA ILE A 7 6.37 6.87 4.58
C ILE A 7 7.65 6.05 4.64
N PRO A 8 7.81 5.19 5.66
CA PRO A 8 9.00 4.36 5.77
C PRO A 8 8.91 3.13 4.87
N VAL A 9 10.07 2.65 4.44
CA VAL A 9 10.16 1.42 3.66
C VAL A 9 9.66 0.25 4.49
N GLY A 10 8.80 -0.56 3.91
CA GLY A 10 8.19 -1.70 4.58
C GLY A 10 6.83 -1.41 5.18
N ALA A 11 6.39 -0.16 5.16
CA ALA A 11 5.07 0.19 5.68
C ALA A 11 3.98 -0.37 4.77
N THR A 12 2.87 -0.77 5.38
CA THR A 12 1.68 -1.19 4.63
C THR A 12 0.89 0.04 4.21
N VAL A 13 0.49 0.09 2.95
CA VAL A 13 -0.37 1.16 2.45
C VAL A 13 -1.78 0.61 2.25
N TYR A 14 -2.78 1.41 2.62
CA TYR A 14 -4.18 1.00 2.62
C TYR A 14 -4.98 1.80 1.61
N GLY A 15 -5.78 1.10 0.85
CA GLY A 15 -6.65 1.71 -0.15
C GLY A 15 -7.90 0.90 -0.35
N TYR A 16 -8.58 1.13 -1.47
CA TYR A 16 -9.83 0.46 -1.81
C TYR A 16 -9.70 -0.23 -3.16
N ALA A 17 -10.44 -1.31 -3.30
CA ALA A 17 -10.59 -2.01 -4.56
C ALA A 17 -12.08 -2.24 -4.80
N SER A 18 -12.42 -2.97 -5.84
CA SER A 18 -13.82 -3.26 -6.14
C SER A 18 -14.43 -4.26 -5.15
N ASN A 19 -13.61 -4.93 -4.35
CA ASN A 19 -14.10 -5.86 -3.34
C ASN A 19 -14.44 -5.11 -2.06
N PRO A 20 -15.21 -5.72 -1.14
CA PRO A 20 -15.62 -5.03 0.08
C PRO A 20 -14.53 -4.95 1.16
N TYR A 21 -13.37 -5.55 0.92
CA TYR A 21 -12.32 -5.64 1.95
C TYR A 21 -11.21 -4.62 1.78
N GLY A 22 -11.25 -3.86 0.68
CA GLY A 22 -10.21 -2.89 0.42
C GLY A 22 -9.00 -3.50 -0.29
N HIS A 23 -7.92 -2.75 -0.34
CA HIS A 23 -6.70 -3.16 -1.02
C HIS A 23 -5.49 -2.67 -0.25
N VAL A 24 -4.45 -3.47 -0.22
CA VAL A 24 -3.23 -3.13 0.50
C VAL A 24 -2.01 -3.36 -0.38
N GLY A 25 -0.94 -2.67 -0.04
CA GLY A 25 0.36 -2.87 -0.67
C GLY A 25 1.45 -2.62 0.34
N ILE A 26 2.69 -2.79 -0.09
CA ILE A 26 3.86 -2.55 0.75
C ILE A 26 4.73 -1.50 0.07
N TYR A 27 5.09 -0.45 0.80
CA TYR A 27 6.00 0.54 0.27
C TYR A 27 7.42 -0.02 0.26
N ILE A 28 8.06 -0.06 -0.91
CA ILE A 28 9.39 -0.66 -1.06
C ILE A 28 10.49 0.37 -1.25
N GLY A 29 10.16 1.65 -1.09
CA GLY A 29 11.14 2.72 -1.28
C GLY A 29 11.12 3.26 -2.70
N ASN A 30 11.88 4.31 -2.93
CA ASN A 30 11.99 4.96 -4.24
C ASN A 30 10.63 5.35 -4.84
N GLY A 31 9.67 5.64 -3.98
CA GLY A 31 8.34 6.04 -4.44
C GLY A 31 7.56 4.90 -5.08
N GLN A 32 7.80 3.65 -4.66
CA GLN A 32 7.16 2.49 -5.28
C GLN A 32 6.47 1.62 -4.26
N VAL A 33 5.40 0.97 -4.71
CA VAL A 33 4.59 0.06 -3.91
C VAL A 33 4.51 -1.27 -4.64
N ILE A 34 4.71 -2.36 -3.91
CA ILE A 34 4.46 -3.69 -4.43
C ILE A 34 3.12 -4.17 -3.90
N HIS A 35 2.30 -4.75 -4.77
CA HIS A 35 0.99 -5.23 -4.36
C HIS A 35 0.54 -6.36 -5.29
N ASN A 36 -0.45 -7.11 -4.83
CA ASN A 36 -1.03 -8.21 -5.59
C ASN A 36 -2.40 -7.77 -6.11
N LEU A 37 -2.58 -7.85 -7.41
CA LEU A 37 -3.85 -7.52 -8.03
C LEU A 37 -4.30 -8.71 -8.88
N SER A 38 -5.42 -9.31 -8.49
CA SER A 38 -6.01 -10.44 -9.20
C SER A 38 -5.02 -11.60 -9.39
N GLY A 39 -4.23 -11.88 -8.36
CA GLY A 39 -3.28 -12.98 -8.39
C GLY A 39 -1.95 -12.64 -9.05
N THR A 40 -1.76 -11.40 -9.48
CA THR A 40 -0.51 -10.96 -10.11
C THR A 40 0.17 -9.94 -9.22
N VAL A 41 1.42 -10.19 -8.88
CA VAL A 41 2.23 -9.23 -8.11
C VAL A 41 2.73 -8.16 -9.05
N LYS A 42 2.54 -6.91 -8.66
CA LYS A 42 2.92 -5.75 -9.47
C LYS A 42 3.67 -4.72 -8.63
N VAL A 43 4.54 -3.98 -9.28
CA VAL A 43 5.19 -2.81 -8.69
C VAL A 43 4.65 -1.58 -9.41
N GLN A 44 4.24 -0.59 -8.63
CA GLN A 44 3.59 0.60 -9.14
C GLN A 44 4.13 1.81 -8.37
N SER A 45 4.15 2.99 -8.98
CA SER A 45 4.56 4.17 -8.23
C SER A 45 3.57 4.43 -7.11
N LEU A 46 4.06 4.93 -5.98
CA LEU A 46 3.20 5.27 -4.85
C LEU A 46 2.12 6.25 -5.28
N GLU A 47 2.51 7.25 -6.06
CA GLU A 47 1.57 8.27 -6.52
C GLU A 47 0.41 7.67 -7.31
N SER A 48 0.72 6.80 -8.28
CA SER A 48 -0.33 6.18 -9.07
C SER A 48 -1.13 5.17 -8.26
N TRP A 49 -0.48 4.48 -7.33
CA TRP A 49 -1.18 3.53 -6.45
C TRP A 49 -2.20 4.25 -5.57
N VAL A 50 -1.79 5.38 -4.98
CA VAL A 50 -2.70 6.18 -4.16
C VAL A 50 -3.88 6.68 -4.98
N GLU A 51 -3.64 7.08 -6.22
CA GLU A 51 -4.71 7.53 -7.10
C GLU A 51 -5.64 6.39 -7.50
N ASP A 52 -5.06 5.28 -7.96
CA ASP A 52 -5.85 4.16 -8.49
C ASP A 52 -6.68 3.47 -7.42
N PHE A 53 -6.16 3.37 -6.21
CA PHE A 53 -6.80 2.63 -5.12
C PHE A 53 -7.33 3.54 -4.03
N LYS A 54 -7.35 4.85 -4.25
CA LYS A 54 -7.83 5.83 -3.27
C LYS A 54 -7.12 5.66 -1.94
N GLY A 55 -5.80 5.58 -1.99
CA GLY A 55 -5.00 5.37 -0.79
C GLY A 55 -5.34 6.39 0.28
N PHE A 56 -5.62 5.92 1.49
CA PHE A 56 -6.07 6.81 2.58
C PHE A 56 -5.15 6.81 3.78
N ALA A 57 -4.30 5.81 3.93
CA ALA A 57 -3.42 5.73 5.09
C ALA A 57 -2.29 4.74 4.86
N TRP A 58 -1.27 4.81 5.71
CA TRP A 58 -0.25 3.79 5.79
C TRP A 58 0.05 3.52 7.27
N GLY A 59 0.64 2.39 7.56
CA GLY A 59 1.00 2.05 8.92
C GLY A 59 1.99 0.91 8.96
N TRP A 60 2.53 0.67 10.16
CA TRP A 60 3.42 -0.46 10.41
C TRP A 60 2.61 -1.63 10.93
N GLU A 61 2.69 -2.73 10.22
CA GLU A 61 2.10 -3.96 10.75
C GLU A 61 3.00 -4.59 11.79
N ASN A 62 4.27 -4.25 11.73
CA ASN A 62 5.19 -4.58 12.80
C ASN A 62 5.32 -6.08 13.06
N GLY A 63 4.91 -6.88 12.12
CA GLY A 63 4.96 -8.32 12.26
C GLY A 63 3.95 -8.89 13.22
N LYS A 64 3.33 -8.07 14.03
CA LYS A 64 2.37 -8.57 15.04
C LYS A 64 1.03 -8.90 14.42
N VAL A 65 0.56 -8.02 13.60
CA VAL A 65 -0.76 -8.18 12.98
C VAL A 65 -0.73 -9.26 11.92
N LEU A 66 0.41 -9.40 11.26
CA LEU A 66 0.55 -10.35 10.18
C LEU A 66 0.79 -11.77 10.66
N MET A 67 1.01 -11.93 11.91
CA MET A 67 1.24 -13.25 12.53
C MET A 67 -0.07 -13.93 12.92
#